data_397c211a22553dbb3706b960e8e8257b
#
_entry.id   397c211a22553dbb3706b960e8e8257b
#
_cell.length_a   1.000
_cell.length_b   1.000
_cell.length_c   1.000
_cell.angle_alpha   90.00
_cell.angle_beta   90.00
_cell.angle_gamma   90.00
#
_symmetry.space_group_name_H-M   'P 1'
#
loop_
_entity.id
_entity.type
_entity.pdbx_description
1 polymer ?
#
loop_
_entity_poly.entity_id
_entity_poly.type
_entity_poly.pdbx_seq_one_letter_code
_entity_poly.pdbx_strand_id
1 'polypeptide(L)'
;MEKPLATTSADAYDIIEAAEKAGVRVMVDYHKRWDPASIAVKNKLADAGTGKPVRGYMRMDNVYDVAINWLNWSSDSSPVHFVGTHCYDLIRWYMGCEVVQVYAVGHKGILQEKGVDTYDSITAILEFENGCTWTVENAWILPNGFAKADDGCSEILCEHAMIRVDSQKRGVEFFDDQKQYTPNICFIQNHNGRAIGFGIDPLNDFVDCILHDKPFVANLNDGLEAELIAEAVHKSADTRQVVKIERR
;
A
#
# COMPACT_ATOMS: atom_id res chain seq x y z
N MET A 1 2.75 11.16 10.22
CA MET A 1 3.27 11.59 8.91
C MET A 1 2.51 10.89 7.80
N GLU A 2 2.32 11.54 6.65
CA GLU A 2 1.83 10.88 5.44
C GLU A 2 2.82 9.85 4.90
N LYS A 3 2.30 8.84 4.19
CA LYS A 3 3.10 7.88 3.42
C LYS A 3 3.41 8.46 2.01
N PRO A 4 4.50 8.04 1.36
CA PRO A 4 5.60 7.26 1.93
C PRO A 4 6.33 8.04 3.03
N LEU A 5 7.03 7.35 3.91
CA LEU A 5 7.84 8.03 4.95
C LEU A 5 8.86 8.97 4.31
N ALA A 6 9.47 8.54 3.23
CA ALA A 6 10.37 9.27 2.35
C ALA A 6 10.28 8.64 0.94
N THR A 7 11.03 9.18 -0.03
CA THR A 7 11.19 8.59 -1.37
C THR A 7 12.57 7.96 -1.58
N THR A 8 13.40 7.94 -0.52
CA THR A 8 14.67 7.21 -0.44
C THR A 8 14.83 6.60 0.95
N SER A 9 15.48 5.46 1.03
CA SER A 9 15.79 4.84 2.33
C SER A 9 16.77 5.68 3.14
N ALA A 10 17.65 6.45 2.50
CA ALA A 10 18.56 7.37 3.16
C ALA A 10 17.79 8.45 3.96
N ASP A 11 16.84 9.12 3.31
CA ASP A 11 15.99 10.12 3.95
C ASP A 11 15.11 9.49 5.05
N ALA A 12 14.63 8.25 4.84
CA ALA A 12 13.87 7.53 5.86
C ALA A 12 14.71 7.27 7.13
N TYR A 13 15.98 6.88 6.98
CA TYR A 13 16.91 6.76 8.10
C TYR A 13 17.16 8.10 8.80
N ASP A 14 17.34 9.19 8.05
CA ASP A 14 17.54 10.52 8.61
C ASP A 14 16.32 11.01 9.42
N ILE A 15 15.11 10.70 8.96
CA ILE A 15 13.86 10.98 9.68
C ILE A 15 13.81 10.20 11.00
N ILE A 16 14.16 8.91 10.96
CA ILE A 16 14.20 8.06 12.18
C ILE A 16 15.21 8.65 13.18
N GLU A 17 16.43 8.94 12.74
CA GLU A 17 17.47 9.52 13.60
C GLU A 17 17.01 10.86 14.21
N ALA A 18 16.37 11.71 13.40
CA ALA A 18 15.84 13.00 13.89
C ALA A 18 14.75 12.81 14.94
N ALA A 19 13.83 11.86 14.75
CA ALA A 19 12.77 11.56 15.69
C ALA A 19 13.33 11.00 17.02
N GLU A 20 14.31 10.09 16.94
CA GLU A 20 14.99 9.53 18.10
C GLU A 20 15.74 10.61 18.91
N LYS A 21 16.50 11.47 18.22
CA LYS A 21 17.21 12.60 18.87
C LYS A 21 16.26 13.59 19.55
N ALA A 22 15.07 13.80 18.95
CA ALA A 22 14.06 14.68 19.52
C ALA A 22 13.22 14.01 20.63
N GLY A 23 13.32 12.70 20.79
CA GLY A 23 12.52 11.93 21.74
C GLY A 23 11.02 11.95 21.41
N VAL A 24 10.65 12.09 20.12
CA VAL A 24 9.26 12.14 19.67
C VAL A 24 8.82 10.83 19.06
N ARG A 25 7.54 10.51 19.26
CA ARG A 25 6.90 9.35 18.65
C ARG A 25 6.28 9.77 17.32
N VAL A 26 6.46 8.95 16.29
CA VAL A 26 5.92 9.19 14.95
C VAL A 26 5.10 8.00 14.49
N MET A 27 3.88 8.25 14.01
CA MET A 27 3.04 7.31 13.29
C MET A 27 3.06 7.64 11.80
N VAL A 28 3.17 6.61 10.95
CA VAL A 28 3.04 6.74 9.51
C VAL A 28 1.62 6.37 9.09
N ASP A 29 0.98 7.19 8.24
CA ASP A 29 -0.43 6.99 7.86
C ASP A 29 -0.59 5.89 6.80
N TYR A 30 -0.37 4.65 7.20
CA TYR A 30 -0.77 3.46 6.43
C TYR A 30 -2.24 3.11 6.72
N HIS A 31 -3.14 4.02 6.39
CA HIS A 31 -4.58 3.94 6.70
C HIS A 31 -5.26 2.63 6.24
N LYS A 32 -4.69 1.91 5.28
CA LYS A 32 -5.19 0.59 4.85
C LYS A 32 -5.16 -0.46 5.97
N ARG A 33 -4.35 -0.29 7.02
CA ARG A 33 -4.37 -1.17 8.20
C ARG A 33 -5.67 -1.03 9.02
N TRP A 34 -6.40 0.08 8.87
CA TRP A 34 -7.72 0.32 9.50
C TRP A 34 -8.89 -0.05 8.58
N ASP A 35 -8.65 -0.43 7.32
CA ASP A 35 -9.71 -0.92 6.43
C ASP A 35 -10.32 -2.22 7.00
N PRO A 36 -11.65 -2.28 7.21
CA PRO A 36 -12.31 -3.47 7.74
C PRO A 36 -11.97 -4.77 6.99
N ALA A 37 -11.77 -4.70 5.67
CA ALA A 37 -11.36 -5.85 4.89
C ALA A 37 -9.92 -6.29 5.26
N SER A 38 -8.98 -5.34 5.42
CA SER A 38 -7.61 -5.65 5.83
C SER A 38 -7.54 -6.24 7.23
N ILE A 39 -8.33 -5.71 8.17
CA ILE A 39 -8.46 -6.24 9.54
C ILE A 39 -8.99 -7.68 9.51
N ALA A 40 -10.02 -7.95 8.69
CA ALA A 40 -10.57 -9.30 8.54
C ALA A 40 -9.55 -10.29 7.98
N VAL A 41 -8.74 -9.86 6.98
CA VAL A 41 -7.63 -10.66 6.44
C VAL A 41 -6.61 -10.97 7.53
N LYS A 42 -6.14 -9.95 8.28
CA LYS A 42 -5.16 -10.11 9.36
C LYS A 42 -5.65 -11.09 10.41
N ASN A 43 -6.90 -10.95 10.84
CA ASN A 43 -7.53 -11.87 11.83
C ASN A 43 -7.64 -13.29 11.29
N LYS A 44 -8.00 -13.46 9.99
CA LYS A 44 -8.10 -14.78 9.38
C LYS A 44 -6.73 -15.46 9.26
N LEU A 45 -5.68 -14.72 8.95
CA LEU A 45 -4.30 -15.24 8.91
C LEU A 45 -3.77 -15.62 10.29
N ALA A 46 -4.28 -15.02 11.36
CA ALA A 46 -3.93 -15.38 12.74
C ALA A 46 -4.68 -16.64 13.24
N ASP A 47 -5.71 -17.08 12.54
CA ASP A 47 -6.44 -18.31 12.86
C ASP A 47 -5.61 -19.53 12.47
N ALA A 48 -5.28 -20.38 13.45
CA ALA A 48 -4.49 -21.59 13.26
C ALA A 48 -5.08 -22.56 12.21
N GLY A 49 -6.40 -22.56 12.03
CA GLY A 49 -7.08 -23.37 11.01
C GLY A 49 -6.81 -22.92 9.57
N THR A 50 -6.24 -21.73 9.36
CA THR A 50 -5.88 -21.20 8.04
C THR A 50 -4.61 -21.85 7.48
N GLY A 51 -3.70 -22.26 8.35
CA GLY A 51 -2.38 -22.73 7.96
C GLY A 51 -1.47 -21.59 7.52
N LYS A 52 -0.25 -21.90 7.09
CA LYS A 52 0.73 -20.91 6.66
C LYS A 52 0.38 -20.34 5.28
N PRO A 53 0.57 -19.02 5.05
CA PRO A 53 0.53 -18.46 3.71
C PRO A 53 1.65 -19.06 2.84
N VAL A 54 1.29 -19.47 1.61
CA VAL A 54 2.20 -20.06 0.63
C VAL A 54 2.58 -19.03 -0.43
N ARG A 55 1.57 -18.33 -0.96
CA ARG A 55 1.75 -17.24 -1.93
C ARG A 55 0.64 -16.21 -1.83
N GLY A 56 0.95 -14.99 -2.25
CA GLY A 56 -0.02 -13.93 -2.37
C GLY A 56 0.05 -13.19 -3.70
N TYR A 57 -0.99 -12.47 -3.98
CA TYR A 57 -1.09 -11.48 -5.04
C TYR A 57 -1.73 -10.22 -4.48
N MET A 58 -1.21 -9.05 -4.84
CA MET A 58 -1.84 -7.77 -4.53
C MET A 58 -1.67 -6.81 -5.69
N ARG A 59 -2.75 -6.13 -6.05
CA ARG A 59 -2.74 -5.05 -7.02
C ARG A 59 -3.32 -3.80 -6.39
N MET A 60 -2.69 -2.67 -6.68
CA MET A 60 -3.25 -1.35 -6.38
C MET A 60 -2.87 -0.40 -7.50
N ASP A 61 -3.86 0.00 -8.28
CA ASP A 61 -3.71 0.80 -9.49
C ASP A 61 -4.53 2.08 -9.39
N ASN A 62 -4.13 3.12 -10.12
CA ASN A 62 -4.89 4.36 -10.25
C ASN A 62 -5.21 4.68 -11.71
N VAL A 63 -6.25 5.50 -11.88
CA VAL A 63 -6.62 6.07 -13.17
C VAL A 63 -5.57 7.08 -13.66
N TYR A 64 -5.53 7.33 -14.97
CA TYR A 64 -4.62 8.31 -15.59
C TYR A 64 -4.61 9.66 -14.92
N ASP A 65 -5.78 10.16 -14.51
CA ASP A 65 -5.92 11.49 -13.91
C ASP A 65 -5.07 11.68 -12.66
N VAL A 66 -4.80 10.62 -11.91
CA VAL A 66 -3.92 10.70 -10.74
C VAL A 66 -2.54 11.18 -11.15
N ALA A 67 -1.92 10.54 -12.13
CA ALA A 67 -0.58 10.90 -12.58
C ALA A 67 -0.53 12.21 -13.37
N ILE A 68 -1.58 12.52 -14.16
CA ILE A 68 -1.57 13.62 -15.12
C ILE A 68 -2.08 14.92 -14.48
N ASN A 69 -3.15 14.84 -13.69
CA ASN A 69 -3.90 16.01 -13.25
C ASN A 69 -3.88 16.25 -11.74
N TRP A 70 -3.69 15.22 -10.90
CA TRP A 70 -3.77 15.37 -9.45
C TRP A 70 -2.42 15.59 -8.79
N LEU A 71 -1.36 14.99 -9.33
CA LEU A 71 -0.02 15.02 -8.74
C LEU A 71 0.92 15.84 -9.63
N ASN A 72 1.32 17.00 -9.18
CA ASN A 72 2.26 17.87 -9.91
C ASN A 72 3.73 17.39 -9.85
N TRP A 73 3.99 16.34 -9.06
CA TRP A 73 5.30 15.70 -8.86
C TRP A 73 5.37 14.28 -9.43
N SER A 74 4.45 13.88 -10.30
CA SER A 74 4.37 12.51 -10.85
C SER A 74 5.65 12.08 -11.57
N SER A 75 6.34 13.01 -12.25
CA SER A 75 7.62 12.72 -12.93
C SER A 75 8.79 12.47 -11.97
N ASP A 76 8.67 12.93 -10.71
CA ASP A 76 9.66 12.74 -9.66
C ASP A 76 9.33 11.50 -8.77
N SER A 77 8.31 10.73 -9.16
CA SER A 77 7.82 9.58 -8.40
C SER A 77 7.32 8.47 -9.33
N SER A 78 6.56 7.53 -8.79
CA SER A 78 6.01 6.40 -9.55
C SER A 78 4.80 5.77 -8.86
N PRO A 79 4.04 4.89 -9.54
CA PRO A 79 2.99 4.11 -8.89
C PRO A 79 3.49 3.28 -7.71
N VAL A 80 4.77 2.87 -7.70
CA VAL A 80 5.37 2.10 -6.59
C VAL A 80 5.43 2.94 -5.30
N HIS A 81 5.92 4.19 -5.35
CA HIS A 81 5.95 5.06 -4.16
C HIS A 81 4.55 5.53 -3.75
N PHE A 82 3.64 5.77 -4.71
CA PHE A 82 2.33 6.32 -4.40
C PHE A 82 1.35 5.27 -3.84
N VAL A 83 1.17 4.13 -4.53
CA VAL A 83 0.25 3.05 -4.10
C VAL A 83 0.98 1.78 -3.68
N GLY A 84 2.16 1.51 -4.23
CA GLY A 84 2.93 0.32 -3.92
C GLY A 84 3.36 0.25 -2.46
N THR A 85 3.73 1.38 -1.84
CA THR A 85 4.08 1.43 -0.40
C THR A 85 2.93 1.00 0.50
N HIS A 86 1.67 1.24 0.11
CA HIS A 86 0.50 0.66 0.79
C HIS A 86 0.45 -0.87 0.65
N CYS A 87 0.79 -1.39 -0.53
CA CYS A 87 0.83 -2.84 -0.76
C CYS A 87 1.92 -3.48 0.09
N TYR A 88 3.12 -2.93 0.07
CA TYR A 88 4.28 -3.47 0.82
C TYR A 88 4.02 -3.45 2.32
N ASP A 89 3.49 -2.35 2.83
CA ASP A 89 3.10 -2.23 4.23
C ASP A 89 2.07 -3.27 4.64
N LEU A 90 0.96 -3.39 3.89
CA LEU A 90 -0.09 -4.37 4.18
C LEU A 90 0.42 -5.80 4.14
N ILE A 91 1.21 -6.17 3.13
CA ILE A 91 1.72 -7.53 2.98
C ILE A 91 2.65 -7.87 4.15
N ARG A 92 3.57 -6.96 4.52
CA ARG A 92 4.43 -7.12 5.69
C ARG A 92 3.60 -7.29 6.97
N TRP A 93 2.58 -6.43 7.14
CA TRP A 93 1.68 -6.52 8.29
C TRP A 93 0.92 -7.85 8.33
N TYR A 94 0.48 -8.37 7.19
CA TYR A 94 -0.16 -9.69 7.10
C TYR A 94 0.81 -10.83 7.44
N MET A 95 2.01 -10.80 6.88
CA MET A 95 3.00 -11.88 7.01
C MET A 95 3.70 -11.88 8.37
N GLY A 96 3.87 -10.71 9.01
CA GLY A 96 4.61 -10.60 10.28
C GLY A 96 6.09 -10.91 10.15
N CYS A 97 6.66 -10.80 8.96
CA CYS A 97 8.08 -10.97 8.66
C CYS A 97 8.47 -10.10 7.45
N GLU A 98 9.76 -10.01 7.15
CA GLU A 98 10.29 -9.06 6.19
C GLU A 98 10.54 -9.68 4.81
N VAL A 99 10.56 -8.82 3.79
CA VAL A 99 10.97 -9.16 2.42
C VAL A 99 12.50 -9.25 2.38
N VAL A 100 13.04 -10.29 1.76
CA VAL A 100 14.49 -10.50 1.65
C VAL A 100 15.05 -10.15 0.28
N GLN A 101 14.26 -10.33 -0.77
CA GLN A 101 14.66 -9.96 -2.13
C GLN A 101 13.44 -9.75 -3.03
N VAL A 102 13.68 -9.02 -4.13
CA VAL A 102 12.66 -8.69 -5.12
C VAL A 102 13.18 -8.91 -6.55
N TYR A 103 12.25 -9.24 -7.46
CA TYR A 103 12.47 -9.12 -8.91
C TYR A 103 11.31 -8.35 -9.51
N ALA A 104 11.59 -7.34 -10.34
CA ALA A 104 10.56 -6.48 -10.91
C ALA A 104 10.77 -6.20 -12.40
N VAL A 105 9.65 -5.97 -13.07
CA VAL A 105 9.57 -5.56 -14.48
C VAL A 105 8.66 -4.35 -14.58
N GLY A 106 9.18 -3.25 -15.13
CA GLY A 106 8.43 -2.03 -15.37
C GLY A 106 8.17 -1.79 -16.85
N HIS A 107 7.10 -1.07 -17.14
CA HIS A 107 6.75 -0.54 -18.45
C HIS A 107 6.71 0.98 -18.40
N LYS A 108 7.26 1.65 -19.44
CA LYS A 108 7.22 3.11 -19.65
C LYS A 108 6.78 3.39 -21.08
N GLY A 109 6.17 4.54 -21.34
CA GLY A 109 5.87 5.04 -22.66
C GLY A 109 4.51 5.74 -22.74
N ILE A 110 3.47 5.17 -22.18
CA ILE A 110 2.10 5.71 -22.26
C ILE A 110 2.00 7.06 -21.51
N LEU A 111 2.55 7.14 -20.29
CA LEU A 111 2.59 8.38 -19.51
C LEU A 111 3.60 9.38 -20.08
N GLN A 112 4.72 8.90 -20.63
CA GLN A 112 5.72 9.73 -21.29
C GLN A 112 5.12 10.45 -22.51
N GLU A 113 4.29 9.80 -23.33
CA GLU A 113 3.55 10.41 -24.44
C GLU A 113 2.58 11.51 -23.95
N LYS A 114 2.19 11.48 -22.69
CA LYS A 114 1.33 12.47 -22.02
C LYS A 114 2.11 13.53 -21.22
N GLY A 115 3.44 13.53 -21.32
CA GLY A 115 4.31 14.50 -20.67
C GLY A 115 4.70 14.17 -19.23
N VAL A 116 4.45 12.96 -18.75
CA VAL A 116 4.82 12.49 -17.40
C VAL A 116 5.89 11.41 -17.50
N ASP A 117 7.14 11.75 -17.17
CA ASP A 117 8.28 10.80 -17.27
C ASP A 117 8.36 9.90 -16.05
N THR A 118 7.53 8.87 -16.05
CA THR A 118 7.54 7.83 -15.00
C THR A 118 7.14 6.47 -15.56
N TYR A 119 7.10 5.45 -14.70
CA TYR A 119 6.58 4.14 -15.04
C TYR A 119 5.05 4.18 -15.21
N ASP A 120 4.55 3.57 -16.28
CA ASP A 120 3.13 3.29 -16.50
C ASP A 120 2.63 2.24 -15.51
N SER A 121 3.44 1.18 -15.37
CA SER A 121 3.19 0.06 -14.44
C SER A 121 4.48 -0.65 -14.05
N ILE A 122 4.47 -1.25 -12.86
CA ILE A 122 5.52 -2.16 -12.38
C ILE A 122 4.86 -3.40 -11.79
N THR A 123 5.35 -4.57 -12.21
CA THR A 123 5.03 -5.87 -11.60
C THR A 123 6.25 -6.40 -10.88
N ALA A 124 6.11 -6.73 -9.60
CA ALA A 124 7.18 -7.22 -8.75
C ALA A 124 6.83 -8.57 -8.11
N ILE A 125 7.85 -9.43 -7.95
CA ILE A 125 7.79 -10.63 -7.11
C ILE A 125 8.64 -10.34 -5.87
N LEU A 126 8.02 -10.49 -4.70
CA LEU A 126 8.64 -10.32 -3.38
C LEU A 126 8.83 -11.70 -2.75
N GLU A 127 10.01 -11.97 -2.22
CA GLU A 127 10.28 -13.18 -1.43
C GLU A 127 10.47 -12.80 0.04
N PHE A 128 9.78 -13.49 0.93
CA PHE A 128 9.79 -13.25 2.36
C PHE A 128 10.71 -14.22 3.11
N GLU A 129 11.17 -13.84 4.30
CA GLU A 129 12.01 -14.65 5.20
C GLU A 129 11.44 -16.05 5.46
N ASN A 130 10.13 -16.18 5.49
CA ASN A 130 9.43 -17.45 5.72
C ASN A 130 9.23 -18.30 4.45
N GLY A 131 9.79 -17.86 3.30
CA GLY A 131 9.68 -18.52 1.99
C GLY A 131 8.37 -18.26 1.24
N CYS A 132 7.42 -17.50 1.82
CA CYS A 132 6.23 -17.05 1.11
C CYS A 132 6.60 -16.06 0.01
N THR A 133 5.91 -16.11 -1.12
CA THR A 133 6.13 -15.19 -2.24
C THR A 133 4.88 -14.38 -2.53
N TRP A 134 5.09 -13.12 -2.94
CA TRP A 134 3.99 -12.25 -3.36
C TRP A 134 4.28 -11.63 -4.72
N THR A 135 3.25 -11.63 -5.58
CA THR A 135 3.26 -10.78 -6.77
C THR A 135 2.52 -9.49 -6.45
N VAL A 136 3.16 -8.36 -6.73
CA VAL A 136 2.57 -7.04 -6.54
C VAL A 136 2.55 -6.29 -7.85
N GLU A 137 1.42 -5.68 -8.19
CA GLU A 137 1.24 -4.85 -9.38
C GLU A 137 0.80 -3.45 -8.98
N ASN A 138 1.45 -2.44 -9.57
CA ASN A 138 1.11 -1.04 -9.40
C ASN A 138 1.13 -0.32 -10.74
N ALA A 139 0.07 0.41 -11.06
CA ALA A 139 -0.06 1.15 -12.31
C ALA A 139 -0.75 2.51 -12.11
N TRP A 140 -0.49 3.44 -13.04
CA TRP A 140 -1.13 4.75 -13.13
C TRP A 140 -1.87 4.94 -14.46
N ILE A 141 -2.31 3.84 -15.07
CA ILE A 141 -2.87 3.83 -16.42
C ILE A 141 -4.25 3.18 -16.52
N LEU A 142 -4.99 3.06 -15.42
CA LEU A 142 -6.39 2.68 -15.54
C LEU A 142 -7.15 3.77 -16.31
N PRO A 143 -8.10 3.39 -17.18
CA PRO A 143 -8.94 4.35 -17.88
C PRO A 143 -9.68 5.27 -16.90
N ASN A 144 -9.78 6.57 -17.21
CA ASN A 144 -10.53 7.53 -16.36
C ASN A 144 -12.02 7.20 -16.22
N GLY A 145 -12.57 6.37 -17.09
CA GLY A 145 -13.92 5.82 -16.97
C GLY A 145 -14.04 4.65 -16.00
N PHE A 146 -12.98 4.24 -15.31
CA PHE A 146 -13.06 3.22 -14.29
C PHE A 146 -13.96 3.65 -13.13
N ALA A 147 -14.63 2.70 -12.46
CA ALA A 147 -15.65 3.01 -11.46
C ALA A 147 -15.19 3.86 -10.27
N LYS A 148 -13.89 3.78 -9.96
CA LYS A 148 -13.21 4.59 -8.91
C LYS A 148 -11.85 5.05 -9.42
N ALA A 149 -11.27 6.04 -8.76
CA ALA A 149 -9.92 6.50 -9.06
C ALA A 149 -8.83 5.48 -8.71
N ASP A 150 -9.15 4.51 -7.86
CA ASP A 150 -8.27 3.42 -7.43
C ASP A 150 -8.93 2.06 -7.62
N ASP A 151 -8.13 1.06 -7.96
CA ASP A 151 -8.50 -0.35 -7.97
C ASP A 151 -7.54 -1.13 -7.10
N GLY A 152 -8.07 -1.85 -6.11
CA GLY A 152 -7.27 -2.68 -5.21
C GLY A 152 -7.87 -4.06 -5.05
N CYS A 153 -7.05 -5.09 -5.26
CA CYS A 153 -7.44 -6.45 -4.96
C CYS A 153 -6.27 -7.24 -4.36
N SER A 154 -6.59 -8.29 -3.60
CA SER A 154 -5.59 -9.24 -3.14
C SER A 154 -6.14 -10.66 -3.06
N GLU A 155 -5.26 -11.62 -3.25
CA GLU A 155 -5.50 -13.04 -3.05
C GLU A 155 -4.37 -13.66 -2.23
N ILE A 156 -4.70 -14.49 -1.24
CA ILE A 156 -3.72 -15.18 -0.40
C ILE A 156 -4.09 -16.65 -0.39
N LEU A 157 -3.18 -17.48 -0.87
CA LEU A 157 -3.29 -18.93 -0.76
C LEU A 157 -2.50 -19.41 0.46
N CYS A 158 -3.20 -20.04 1.38
CA CYS A 158 -2.64 -20.67 2.56
C CYS A 158 -2.74 -22.22 2.44
N GLU A 159 -2.12 -22.94 3.38
CA GLU A 159 -2.17 -24.41 3.40
C GLU A 159 -3.61 -24.96 3.43
N HIS A 160 -4.53 -24.26 4.13
CA HIS A 160 -5.90 -24.74 4.34
C HIS A 160 -6.97 -23.69 4.00
N ALA A 161 -6.60 -22.53 3.43
CA ALA A 161 -7.53 -21.46 3.12
C ALA A 161 -7.11 -20.67 1.89
N MET A 162 -8.09 -20.03 1.25
CA MET A 162 -7.88 -18.99 0.26
C MET A 162 -8.67 -17.75 0.66
N ILE A 163 -8.02 -16.59 0.65
CA ILE A 163 -8.60 -15.30 1.02
C ILE A 163 -8.60 -14.41 -0.22
N ARG A 164 -9.70 -13.74 -0.49
CA ARG A 164 -9.83 -12.75 -1.58
C ARG A 164 -10.39 -11.44 -1.05
N VAL A 165 -9.81 -10.33 -1.50
CA VAL A 165 -10.31 -8.98 -1.29
C VAL A 165 -10.43 -8.27 -2.62
N ASP A 166 -11.53 -7.55 -2.82
CA ASP A 166 -11.79 -6.74 -4.00
C ASP A 166 -12.39 -5.40 -3.57
N SER A 167 -11.65 -4.32 -3.77
CA SER A 167 -12.07 -2.98 -3.36
C SER A 167 -13.28 -2.46 -4.13
N GLN A 168 -13.61 -3.06 -5.28
CA GLN A 168 -14.77 -2.69 -6.09
C GLN A 168 -16.07 -3.31 -5.55
N LYS A 169 -15.97 -4.40 -4.78
CA LYS A 169 -17.12 -5.15 -4.25
C LYS A 169 -17.33 -4.88 -2.76
N ARG A 170 -17.79 -3.67 -2.43
CA ARG A 170 -18.00 -3.27 -1.04
C ARG A 170 -19.49 -3.28 -0.59
N GLY A 171 -20.36 -3.90 -1.38
CA GLY A 171 -21.73 -4.21 -1.00
C GLY A 171 -22.77 -3.12 -1.31
N VAL A 172 -22.40 -1.95 -1.85
CA VAL A 172 -23.30 -0.88 -2.24
C VAL A 172 -23.04 -0.44 -3.66
N GLU A 173 -24.08 -0.42 -4.48
CA GLU A 173 -24.07 0.09 -5.84
C GLU A 173 -25.16 1.13 -6.00
N PHE A 174 -24.85 2.24 -6.65
CA PHE A 174 -25.81 3.26 -7.02
C PHE A 174 -26.08 3.21 -8.51
N PHE A 175 -27.34 3.35 -8.88
CA PHE A 175 -27.81 3.46 -10.25
C PHE A 175 -28.62 4.74 -10.36
N ASP A 176 -28.19 5.69 -11.16
CA ASP A 176 -28.98 6.86 -11.53
C ASP A 176 -29.26 6.89 -13.03
N ASP A 177 -29.94 7.93 -13.53
CA ASP A 177 -30.33 8.02 -14.95
C ASP A 177 -29.14 8.14 -15.92
N GLN A 178 -27.92 8.34 -15.42
CA GLN A 178 -26.75 8.60 -16.24
C GLN A 178 -25.71 7.49 -16.14
N LYS A 179 -25.54 6.87 -14.96
CA LYS A 179 -24.48 5.89 -14.71
C LYS A 179 -24.76 4.98 -13.52
N GLN A 180 -24.06 3.87 -13.54
CA GLN A 180 -23.86 3.04 -12.36
C GLN A 180 -22.52 3.41 -11.72
N TYR A 181 -22.43 3.48 -10.39
CA TYR A 181 -21.17 3.64 -9.65
C TYR A 181 -21.20 2.98 -8.29
N THR A 182 -20.02 2.62 -7.79
CA THR A 182 -19.84 1.98 -6.48
C THR A 182 -19.09 2.93 -5.56
N PRO A 183 -19.75 3.48 -4.51
CA PRO A 183 -19.09 4.39 -3.58
C PRO A 183 -18.07 3.63 -2.70
N ASN A 184 -17.02 4.31 -2.26
CA ASN A 184 -16.13 3.77 -1.23
C ASN A 184 -16.72 4.04 0.17
N ILE A 185 -17.64 3.18 0.59
CA ILE A 185 -18.38 3.34 1.86
C ILE A 185 -17.53 3.12 3.11
N CYS A 186 -16.32 2.60 2.98
CA CYS A 186 -15.45 2.33 4.13
C CYS A 186 -14.41 3.43 4.36
N PHE A 187 -14.17 4.34 3.39
CA PHE A 187 -13.08 5.30 3.46
C PHE A 187 -13.40 6.46 4.42
N ILE A 188 -14.33 7.33 4.04
CA ILE A 188 -14.81 8.41 4.90
C ILE A 188 -16.33 8.53 4.71
N GLN A 189 -17.06 8.47 5.82
CA GLN A 189 -18.51 8.70 5.88
C GLN A 189 -18.81 9.73 6.96
N ASN A 190 -19.85 10.54 6.75
CA ASN A 190 -20.40 11.39 7.80
C ASN A 190 -21.61 10.70 8.42
N HIS A 191 -21.52 10.38 9.70
CA HIS A 191 -22.62 9.80 10.46
C HIS A 191 -22.85 10.58 11.74
N ASN A 192 -24.05 11.14 11.91
CA ASN A 192 -24.41 11.95 13.09
C ASN A 192 -23.41 13.09 13.39
N GLY A 193 -22.94 13.79 12.34
CA GLY A 193 -22.00 14.90 12.46
C GLY A 193 -20.56 14.50 12.77
N ARG A 194 -20.21 13.20 12.68
CA ARG A 194 -18.85 12.68 12.86
C ARG A 194 -18.35 12.03 11.58
N ALA A 195 -17.10 12.28 11.24
CA ALA A 195 -16.41 11.52 10.21
C ALA A 195 -15.99 10.16 10.80
N ILE A 196 -16.26 9.09 10.06
CA ILE A 196 -15.90 7.69 10.40
C ILE A 196 -15.32 7.00 9.18
N GLY A 197 -14.59 5.91 9.39
CA GLY A 197 -14.01 5.07 8.34
C GLY A 197 -12.49 5.15 8.29
N PHE A 198 -11.89 4.23 7.55
CA PHE A 198 -10.44 4.00 7.60
C PHE A 198 -9.58 5.18 7.08
N GLY A 199 -10.17 6.19 6.46
CA GLY A 199 -9.48 7.44 6.11
C GLY A 199 -9.41 8.45 7.26
N ILE A 200 -10.12 8.23 8.39
CA ILE A 200 -10.10 9.08 9.58
C ILE A 200 -9.71 8.32 10.86
N ASP A 201 -9.96 7.01 10.89
CA ASP A 201 -9.70 6.18 12.06
C ASP A 201 -8.22 6.18 12.49
N PRO A 202 -7.20 6.24 11.58
CA PRO A 202 -5.80 6.41 11.97
C PRO A 202 -5.53 7.65 12.85
N LEU A 203 -6.21 8.77 12.57
CA LEU A 203 -6.06 10.00 13.35
C LEU A 203 -6.67 9.86 14.75
N ASN A 204 -7.82 9.18 14.85
CA ASN A 204 -8.45 8.89 16.13
C ASN A 204 -7.56 7.95 16.96
N ASP A 205 -7.01 6.90 16.33
CA ASP A 205 -6.10 5.95 16.98
C ASP A 205 -4.78 6.60 17.40
N PHE A 206 -4.24 7.50 16.57
CA PHE A 206 -3.06 8.30 16.92
C PHE A 206 -3.28 9.07 18.24
N VAL A 207 -4.41 9.78 18.36
CA VAL A 207 -4.77 10.53 19.57
C VAL A 207 -4.93 9.59 20.77
N ASP A 208 -5.62 8.45 20.59
CA ASP A 208 -5.81 7.45 21.64
C ASP A 208 -4.47 6.85 22.11
N CYS A 209 -3.58 6.54 21.18
CA CYS A 209 -2.23 6.04 21.49
C CYS A 209 -1.40 7.06 22.27
N ILE A 210 -1.53 8.37 21.99
CA ILE A 210 -0.83 9.41 22.75
C ILE A 210 -1.43 9.56 24.15
N LEU A 211 -2.77 9.61 24.26
CA LEU A 211 -3.45 9.80 25.55
C LEU A 211 -3.25 8.65 26.54
N HIS A 212 -3.08 7.44 26.03
CA HIS A 212 -3.01 6.22 26.83
C HIS A 212 -1.63 5.53 26.78
N ASP A 213 -0.62 6.21 26.21
CA ASP A 213 0.75 5.70 26.05
C ASP A 213 0.82 4.30 25.41
N LYS A 214 0.00 4.09 24.36
CA LYS A 214 -0.01 2.83 23.59
C LYS A 214 0.98 2.90 22.42
N PRO A 215 1.52 1.75 21.95
CA PRO A 215 2.30 1.72 20.71
C PRO A 215 1.45 2.08 19.50
N PHE A 216 2.04 2.73 18.50
CA PHE A 216 1.37 2.97 17.22
C PHE A 216 1.25 1.68 16.42
N VAL A 217 0.13 1.52 15.71
CA VAL A 217 -0.14 0.39 14.80
C VAL A 217 0.80 0.40 13.60
N ALA A 218 1.18 1.58 13.11
CA ALA A 218 2.17 1.78 12.05
C ALA A 218 3.19 2.83 12.50
N ASN A 219 4.44 2.45 12.63
CA ASN A 219 5.52 3.28 13.16
C ASN A 219 6.57 3.62 12.07
N LEU A 220 7.64 4.32 12.45
CA LEU A 220 8.72 4.71 11.54
C LEU A 220 9.40 3.52 10.88
N ASN A 221 9.57 2.40 11.59
CA ASN A 221 10.18 1.21 11.01
C ASN A 221 9.29 0.60 9.91
N ASP A 222 7.98 0.64 10.07
CA ASP A 222 7.04 0.23 9.00
C ASP A 222 7.20 1.10 7.76
N GLY A 223 7.41 2.42 7.95
CA GLY A 223 7.69 3.35 6.86
C GLY A 223 9.00 3.05 6.14
N LEU A 224 10.08 2.83 6.91
CA LEU A 224 11.40 2.47 6.38
C LEU A 224 11.36 1.17 5.57
N GLU A 225 10.77 0.12 6.12
CA GLU A 225 10.73 -1.19 5.45
C GLU A 225 9.92 -1.14 4.15
N ALA A 226 8.82 -0.40 4.11
CA ALA A 226 8.06 -0.20 2.87
C ALA A 226 8.88 0.57 1.82
N GLU A 227 9.70 1.54 2.25
CA GLU A 227 10.59 2.30 1.36
C GLU A 227 11.75 1.46 0.85
N LEU A 228 12.39 0.65 1.70
CA LEU A 228 13.43 -0.29 1.28
C LEU A 228 12.93 -1.25 0.18
N ILE A 229 11.70 -1.73 0.30
CA ILE A 229 11.07 -2.56 -0.73
C ILE A 229 10.84 -1.74 -1.99
N ALA A 230 10.32 -0.50 -1.89
CA ALA A 230 10.07 0.37 -3.03
C ALA A 230 11.34 0.67 -3.81
N GLU A 231 12.44 1.04 -3.15
CA GLU A 231 13.75 1.24 -3.79
C GLU A 231 14.26 -0.03 -4.48
N ALA A 232 14.17 -1.18 -3.80
CA ALA A 232 14.60 -2.46 -4.37
C ALA A 232 13.77 -2.83 -5.60
N VAL A 233 12.46 -2.59 -5.60
CA VAL A 233 11.57 -2.79 -6.75
C VAL A 233 11.95 -1.88 -7.91
N HIS A 234 12.22 -0.60 -7.68
CA HIS A 234 12.69 0.32 -8.71
C HIS A 234 14.03 -0.13 -9.30
N LYS A 235 15.01 -0.39 -8.44
CA LYS A 235 16.33 -0.87 -8.87
C LYS A 235 16.22 -2.15 -9.69
N SER A 236 15.35 -3.08 -9.30
CA SER A 236 15.11 -4.31 -10.04
C SER A 236 14.42 -4.05 -11.39
N ALA A 237 13.43 -3.15 -11.45
CA ALA A 237 12.77 -2.78 -12.69
C ALA A 237 13.73 -2.13 -13.70
N ASP A 238 14.65 -1.28 -13.23
CA ASP A 238 15.65 -0.61 -14.06
C ASP A 238 16.74 -1.58 -14.56
N THR A 239 17.23 -2.46 -13.68
CA THR A 239 18.38 -3.34 -13.98
C THR A 239 17.99 -4.71 -14.52
N ARG A 240 16.74 -5.13 -14.39
CA ARG A 240 16.26 -6.49 -14.70
C ARG A 240 16.98 -7.59 -13.93
N GLN A 241 17.44 -7.27 -12.72
CA GLN A 241 18.13 -8.19 -11.82
C GLN A 241 17.34 -8.40 -10.53
N VAL A 242 17.58 -9.54 -9.88
CA VAL A 242 17.12 -9.74 -8.49
C VAL A 242 17.88 -8.77 -7.58
N VAL A 243 17.17 -8.08 -6.71
CA VAL A 243 17.74 -7.14 -5.73
C VAL A 243 17.46 -7.66 -4.33
N LYS A 244 18.49 -7.85 -3.54
CA LYS A 244 18.37 -8.15 -2.10
C LYS A 244 18.12 -6.88 -1.33
N ILE A 245 17.30 -6.96 -0.29
CA ILE A 245 17.05 -5.84 0.60
C ILE A 245 18.12 -5.83 1.69
N GLU A 246 18.89 -4.75 1.72
CA GLU A 246 19.94 -4.55 2.73
C GLU A 246 19.41 -3.57 3.78
N ARG A 247 19.55 -3.94 5.05
CA ARG A 247 19.16 -3.12 6.21
C ARG A 247 20.43 -2.65 6.93
N ARG A 248 20.45 -1.38 7.35
CA ARG A 248 21.56 -0.81 8.11
C ARG A 248 21.54 -1.27 9.56
#